data_bf5afbebcca516b41d2187aeeed61a32
#
_entry.id   bf5afbebcca516b41d2187aeeed61a32
#
_cell.length_a   1.000
_cell.length_b   1.000
_cell.length_c   1.000
_cell.angle_alpha   90.00
_cell.angle_beta   90.00
_cell.angle_gamma   90.00
#
_symmetry.space_group_name_H-M   'P 1'
#
loop_
_entity.id
_entity.type
_entity.pdbx_description
1 polymer ?
#
loop_
_entity_poly.entity_id
_entity_poly.type
_entity_poly.pdbx_seq_one_letter_code
_entity_poly.pdbx_strand_id
1 'polypeptide(L)'
;MKVIFIQSSVAASTQLSKIRLSLLSLIVMTGLAANTANAALASQVLPVKYHAGQYCPSDMKAFVPKGTAHKNFVADISCMRQQLQAYQAEHQPINTRFQAYKADAWLSYVAHERNEASLTKASRYALAEALSIVEALKTNQVDKLPLTADIPPTSGLQRPDLWASLLTIKQTPAFAPLVKTVADSEVKLIWAEAEFCEFGWRHSREHYNTVDRWVATAELTALNTSGVDKQSFNALKTQYLARLKPLAATKNSKESCRGAVLPYIELPKVGMAEPSPQTLTLPVVPVASSH
;
A
#
# COMPACT_ATOMS: atom_id res chain seq x y z
N MET A 1 -44.67 1.00 -51.11
CA MET A 1 -45.92 0.71 -50.38
C MET A 1 -45.85 1.49 -49.07
N LYS A 2 -46.59 2.53 -49.03
CA LYS A 2 -47.51 3.26 -48.11
C LYS A 2 -47.45 2.73 -46.67
N VAL A 3 -46.89 3.47 -45.75
CA VAL A 3 -47.38 4.39 -44.70
C VAL A 3 -48.70 3.97 -44.05
N ILE A 4 -48.69 3.81 -42.73
CA ILE A 4 -49.76 4.33 -41.87
C ILE A 4 -49.21 4.68 -40.49
N PHE A 5 -49.33 6.00 -40.16
CA PHE A 5 -49.28 6.61 -38.83
C PHE A 5 -50.57 6.30 -38.07
N ILE A 6 -50.46 6.02 -36.77
CA ILE A 6 -51.57 6.24 -35.85
C ILE A 6 -51.07 7.02 -34.64
N GLN A 7 -51.46 8.33 -34.59
CA GLN A 7 -51.51 9.14 -33.41
C GLN A 7 -52.76 8.77 -32.58
N SER A 8 -52.60 8.70 -31.28
CA SER A 8 -53.74 8.84 -30.37
C SER A 8 -53.33 9.67 -29.16
N SER A 9 -53.84 10.88 -29.21
CA SER A 9 -53.94 11.81 -28.07
C SER A 9 -55.09 11.40 -27.16
N VAL A 10 -54.93 11.43 -25.86
CA VAL A 10 -56.03 11.64 -24.91
C VAL A 10 -55.54 12.55 -23.79
N ALA A 11 -56.33 13.58 -23.58
CA ALA A 11 -56.15 14.72 -22.71
C ALA A 11 -56.59 14.47 -21.26
N ALA A 12 -55.94 15.21 -20.39
CA ALA A 12 -56.44 15.93 -19.21
C ALA A 12 -57.53 15.31 -18.31
N SER A 13 -57.22 15.23 -17.04
CA SER A 13 -58.16 15.79 -16.03
C SER A 13 -57.43 16.10 -14.72
N THR A 14 -57.49 17.36 -14.35
CA THR A 14 -57.19 17.98 -13.07
C THR A 14 -58.18 17.51 -12.01
N GLN A 15 -57.71 17.12 -10.83
CA GLN A 15 -58.49 17.24 -9.58
C GLN A 15 -57.53 17.64 -8.43
N LEU A 16 -57.76 18.86 -7.96
CA LEU A 16 -57.32 19.34 -6.66
C LEU A 16 -58.06 18.56 -5.53
N SER A 17 -57.32 18.08 -4.59
CA SER A 17 -57.90 17.81 -3.25
C SER A 17 -56.85 18.18 -2.19
N LYS A 18 -57.18 19.30 -1.52
CA LYS A 18 -56.57 19.76 -0.27
C LYS A 18 -56.96 18.79 0.84
N ILE A 19 -56.01 18.21 1.58
CA ILE A 19 -56.24 17.72 2.93
C ILE A 19 -54.93 17.77 3.72
N ARG A 20 -54.93 18.67 4.71
CA ARG A 20 -54.44 18.64 6.10
C ARG A 20 -53.03 18.18 6.43
N LEU A 21 -52.29 19.18 6.93
CA LEU A 21 -51.17 19.00 7.89
C LEU A 21 -51.55 18.02 9.01
N SER A 22 -50.66 17.08 9.23
CA SER A 22 -50.48 16.46 10.56
C SER A 22 -49.02 16.39 10.84
N LEU A 23 -48.60 17.08 11.89
CA LEU A 23 -47.35 16.96 12.62
C LEU A 23 -47.10 15.51 12.99
N LEU A 24 -46.02 14.91 12.49
CA LEU A 24 -45.30 13.79 13.10
C LEU A 24 -44.13 13.42 12.18
N SER A 25 -43.00 14.09 12.33
CA SER A 25 -41.72 13.61 11.85
C SER A 25 -40.59 14.41 12.50
N LEU A 26 -40.50 14.29 13.80
CA LEU A 26 -39.27 14.57 14.55
C LEU A 26 -38.86 13.25 15.16
N ILE A 27 -37.82 12.66 14.69
CA ILE A 27 -36.99 11.55 15.18
C ILE A 27 -36.64 10.69 13.96
N VAL A 28 -35.55 10.97 13.29
CA VAL A 28 -34.51 10.11 12.71
C VAL A 28 -33.53 11.01 11.95
N MET A 29 -32.71 11.73 12.69
CA MET A 29 -31.50 12.38 12.18
C MET A 29 -30.37 12.32 13.23
N THR A 30 -30.15 11.14 13.80
CA THR A 30 -28.97 10.92 14.65
C THR A 30 -28.36 9.55 14.35
N GLY A 31 -27.91 9.37 13.13
CA GLY A 31 -27.32 8.08 12.74
C GLY A 31 -26.25 8.13 11.64
N LEU A 32 -25.91 9.32 11.14
CA LEU A 32 -25.01 9.42 9.98
C LEU A 32 -23.75 10.29 10.22
N ALA A 33 -23.46 10.66 11.46
CA ALA A 33 -22.29 11.51 11.77
C ALA A 33 -21.04 10.73 12.25
N ALA A 34 -21.06 9.39 12.27
CA ALA A 34 -19.93 8.62 12.82
C ALA A 34 -18.91 8.10 11.79
N ASN A 35 -19.17 8.27 10.50
CA ASN A 35 -18.26 7.72 9.47
C ASN A 35 -17.38 8.73 8.74
N THR A 36 -17.46 10.02 9.07
CA THR A 36 -16.63 11.04 8.39
C THR A 36 -15.32 11.37 9.11
N ALA A 37 -15.12 10.88 10.33
CA ALA A 37 -13.91 11.17 11.09
C ALA A 37 -12.71 10.26 10.72
N ASN A 38 -12.93 9.12 10.09
CA ASN A 38 -11.85 8.19 9.74
C ASN A 38 -11.25 8.43 8.34
N ALA A 39 -11.88 9.24 7.50
CA ALA A 39 -11.32 9.55 6.18
C ALA A 39 -10.25 10.65 6.19
N ALA A 40 -10.07 11.35 7.31
CA ALA A 40 -9.12 12.46 7.43
C ALA A 40 -7.73 12.04 7.97
N LEU A 41 -7.54 10.78 8.35
CA LEU A 41 -6.23 10.24 8.79
C LEU A 41 -5.43 9.61 7.65
N ALA A 42 -6.04 9.46 6.46
CA ALA A 42 -5.34 8.98 5.28
C ALA A 42 -4.44 10.10 4.76
N SER A 43 -3.15 9.89 4.87
CA SER A 43 -2.10 10.65 4.16
C SER A 43 -1.92 12.11 4.59
N GLN A 44 -1.64 12.37 5.86
CA GLN A 44 -0.77 13.48 6.17
C GLN A 44 0.69 13.04 5.93
N VAL A 45 1.05 12.78 4.68
CA VAL A 45 2.45 12.83 4.29
C VAL A 45 2.90 14.25 4.58
N LEU A 46 3.58 14.43 5.70
CA LEU A 46 4.20 15.70 6.04
C LEU A 46 5.04 16.09 4.82
N PRO A 47 4.93 17.32 4.30
CA PRO A 47 5.73 17.75 3.17
C PRO A 47 7.20 17.82 3.61
N VAL A 48 7.87 16.68 3.63
CA VAL A 48 9.30 16.61 3.92
C VAL A 48 10.01 17.26 2.74
N LYS A 49 10.58 18.43 2.98
CA LYS A 49 11.42 19.08 1.98
C LYS A 49 12.73 18.31 1.87
N TYR A 50 12.95 17.70 0.70
CA TYR A 50 14.22 17.07 0.40
C TYR A 50 15.30 18.13 0.17
N HIS A 51 16.42 17.99 0.87
CA HIS A 51 17.64 18.75 0.65
C HIS A 51 18.79 17.79 0.33
N ALA A 52 19.40 17.95 -0.84
CA ALA A 52 20.47 17.08 -1.28
C ALA A 52 21.65 17.05 -0.29
N GLY A 53 22.10 15.84 0.08
CA GLY A 53 23.17 15.62 1.08
C GLY A 53 22.70 15.58 2.53
N GLN A 54 21.39 15.65 2.79
CA GLN A 54 20.82 15.65 4.15
C GLN A 54 20.84 14.25 4.78
N TYR A 55 20.68 13.21 3.99
CA TYR A 55 20.44 11.85 4.48
C TYR A 55 21.70 11.00 4.62
N CYS A 56 22.84 11.46 4.11
CA CYS A 56 24.11 10.79 4.33
C CYS A 56 24.74 11.26 5.64
N PRO A 57 25.03 10.36 6.59
CA PRO A 57 25.88 10.66 7.73
C PRO A 57 27.24 11.22 7.28
N SER A 58 27.86 12.05 8.13
CA SER A 58 29.13 12.71 7.80
C SER A 58 30.28 11.75 7.54
N ASP A 59 30.29 10.61 8.24
CA ASP A 59 31.24 9.50 8.07
C ASP A 59 31.08 8.78 6.72
N MET A 60 29.85 8.67 6.21
CA MET A 60 29.59 8.07 4.90
C MET A 60 29.84 9.05 3.73
N LYS A 61 29.83 10.35 3.98
CA LYS A 61 30.10 11.37 2.96
C LYS A 61 31.51 11.28 2.37
N ALA A 62 32.45 10.66 3.08
CA ALA A 62 33.81 10.45 2.60
C ALA A 62 33.91 9.57 1.35
N PHE A 63 32.90 8.70 1.12
CA PHE A 63 32.82 7.82 -0.06
C PHE A 63 32.08 8.45 -1.25
N VAL A 64 31.48 9.62 -1.07
CA VAL A 64 30.72 10.28 -2.14
C VAL A 64 31.62 11.23 -2.89
N PRO A 65 31.88 11.02 -4.19
CA PRO A 65 32.66 11.96 -4.98
C PRO A 65 32.03 13.35 -4.92
N LYS A 66 32.82 14.38 -4.66
CA LYS A 66 32.37 15.77 -4.77
C LYS A 66 31.77 15.95 -6.17
N GLY A 67 30.49 16.15 -6.28
CA GLY A 67 29.82 16.13 -7.57
C GLY A 67 28.55 16.98 -7.62
N THR A 68 27.98 17.02 -8.78
CA THR A 68 26.74 17.74 -9.11
C THR A 68 25.57 17.31 -8.21
N ALA A 69 24.50 18.10 -8.16
CA ALA A 69 23.28 17.80 -7.39
C ALA A 69 22.71 16.40 -7.69
N HIS A 70 22.93 15.87 -8.89
CA HIS A 70 22.56 14.50 -9.26
C HIS A 70 23.36 13.45 -8.48
N LYS A 71 24.69 13.60 -8.35
CA LYS A 71 25.53 12.66 -7.60
C LYS A 71 25.18 12.66 -6.11
N ASN A 72 24.87 13.83 -5.55
CA ASN A 72 24.44 13.94 -4.16
C ASN A 72 23.10 13.21 -3.94
N PHE A 73 22.18 13.30 -4.87
CA PHE A 73 20.91 12.61 -4.80
C PHE A 73 21.07 11.07 -4.82
N VAL A 74 21.88 10.55 -5.74
CA VAL A 74 22.18 9.10 -5.79
C VAL A 74 22.85 8.63 -4.50
N ALA A 75 23.75 9.45 -3.96
CA ALA A 75 24.40 9.17 -2.67
C ALA A 75 23.40 9.13 -1.52
N ASP A 76 22.48 10.10 -1.44
CA ASP A 76 21.44 10.12 -0.40
C ASP A 76 20.54 8.88 -0.47
N ILE A 77 20.13 8.46 -1.68
CA ILE A 77 19.36 7.21 -1.84
C ILE A 77 20.15 6.02 -1.31
N SER A 78 21.41 5.89 -1.68
CA SER A 78 22.27 4.80 -1.21
C SER A 78 22.42 4.80 0.32
N CYS A 79 22.62 5.97 0.93
CA CYS A 79 22.72 6.11 2.37
C CYS A 79 21.41 5.75 3.08
N MET A 80 20.27 6.21 2.56
CA MET A 80 18.96 5.86 3.11
C MET A 80 18.71 4.35 3.06
N ARG A 81 19.01 3.71 1.92
CA ARG A 81 18.88 2.26 1.77
C ARG A 81 19.76 1.49 2.74
N GLN A 82 20.98 1.95 2.97
CA GLN A 82 21.87 1.34 3.96
C GLN A 82 21.33 1.52 5.39
N GLN A 83 20.79 2.69 5.74
CA GLN A 83 20.15 2.90 7.05
C GLN A 83 18.92 1.99 7.24
N LEU A 84 18.14 1.75 6.19
CA LEU A 84 16.97 0.88 6.23
C LEU A 84 17.29 -0.58 6.57
N GLN A 85 18.49 -1.07 6.25
CA GLN A 85 18.90 -2.45 6.54
C GLN A 85 18.79 -2.81 8.03
N ALA A 86 19.06 -1.87 8.93
CA ALA A 86 18.92 -2.11 10.37
C ALA A 86 17.46 -2.35 10.79
N TYR A 87 16.50 -1.73 10.09
CA TYR A 87 15.06 -1.88 10.33
C TYR A 87 14.46 -3.09 9.59
N GLN A 88 15.16 -3.64 8.60
CA GLN A 88 14.75 -4.82 7.84
C GLN A 88 15.13 -6.13 8.54
N ALA A 89 15.97 -6.07 9.58
CA ALA A 89 16.47 -7.25 10.29
C ALA A 89 15.34 -8.07 10.93
N GLU A 90 15.48 -9.40 10.98
CA GLU A 90 14.42 -10.33 11.40
C GLU A 90 13.92 -10.11 12.83
N HIS A 91 14.78 -9.62 13.73
CA HIS A 91 14.41 -9.33 15.11
C HIS A 91 13.54 -8.07 15.27
N GLN A 92 13.39 -7.27 14.23
CA GLN A 92 12.54 -6.07 14.26
C GLN A 92 11.06 -6.45 14.19
N PRO A 93 10.16 -5.65 14.80
CA PRO A 93 8.72 -5.83 14.68
C PRO A 93 8.28 -5.88 13.22
N ILE A 94 7.27 -6.69 12.93
CA ILE A 94 6.80 -6.92 11.55
C ILE A 94 6.39 -5.62 10.84
N ASN A 95 5.75 -4.68 11.55
CA ASN A 95 5.40 -3.37 11.00
C ASN A 95 6.65 -2.57 10.64
N THR A 96 7.65 -2.54 11.51
CA THR A 96 8.94 -1.88 11.26
C THR A 96 9.61 -2.44 10.01
N ARG A 97 9.68 -3.76 9.88
CA ARG A 97 10.25 -4.44 8.72
C ARG A 97 9.47 -4.11 7.44
N PHE A 98 8.14 -4.16 7.51
CA PHE A 98 7.27 -3.85 6.37
C PHE A 98 7.50 -2.44 5.87
N GLN A 99 7.47 -1.45 6.76
CA GLN A 99 7.69 -0.05 6.39
C GLN A 99 9.11 0.17 5.85
N ALA A 100 10.13 -0.47 6.42
CA ALA A 100 11.50 -0.36 5.94
C ALA A 100 11.67 -0.94 4.52
N TYR A 101 11.08 -2.09 4.20
CA TYR A 101 11.07 -2.64 2.85
C TYR A 101 10.26 -1.76 1.89
N LYS A 102 9.15 -1.21 2.35
CA LYS A 102 8.33 -0.30 1.55
C LYS A 102 9.08 0.99 1.20
N ALA A 103 9.81 1.57 2.16
CA ALA A 103 10.67 2.73 1.89
C ALA A 103 11.78 2.38 0.88
N ASP A 104 12.40 1.21 0.99
CA ASP A 104 13.42 0.75 0.04
C ASP A 104 12.84 0.57 -1.38
N ALA A 105 11.64 0.03 -1.49
CA ALA A 105 10.93 -0.10 -2.75
C ALA A 105 10.59 1.27 -3.38
N TRP A 106 10.15 2.24 -2.58
CA TRP A 106 9.93 3.62 -3.03
C TRP A 106 11.22 4.29 -3.50
N LEU A 107 12.33 4.11 -2.77
CA LEU A 107 13.65 4.62 -3.19
C LEU A 107 14.12 3.96 -4.49
N SER A 108 13.79 2.70 -4.71
CA SER A 108 14.08 1.99 -5.96
C SER A 108 13.31 2.58 -7.14
N TYR A 109 12.02 2.92 -6.92
CA TYR A 109 11.22 3.62 -7.92
C TYR A 109 11.82 4.99 -8.27
N VAL A 110 12.12 5.80 -7.26
CA VAL A 110 12.74 7.12 -7.45
C VAL A 110 14.07 7.04 -8.21
N ALA A 111 14.91 6.05 -7.89
CA ALA A 111 16.19 5.85 -8.55
C ALA A 111 16.03 5.51 -10.04
N HIS A 112 15.02 4.70 -10.38
CA HIS A 112 14.71 4.35 -11.76
C HIS A 112 14.27 5.57 -12.57
N GLU A 113 13.28 6.30 -12.11
CA GLU A 113 12.78 7.52 -12.73
C GLU A 113 13.88 8.55 -12.95
N ARG A 114 14.77 8.68 -11.98
CA ARG A 114 15.90 9.62 -12.09
C ARG A 114 16.91 9.21 -13.13
N ASN A 115 17.16 7.92 -13.32
CA ASN A 115 18.07 7.41 -14.35
C ASN A 115 17.51 7.67 -15.75
N GLU A 116 16.20 7.69 -15.91
CA GLU A 116 15.52 8.06 -17.14
C GLU A 116 15.42 9.58 -17.35
N ALA A 117 16.09 10.37 -16.51
CA ALA A 117 16.00 11.83 -16.46
C ALA A 117 14.58 12.38 -16.23
N SER A 118 13.68 11.53 -15.75
CA SER A 118 12.30 11.85 -15.47
C SER A 118 12.16 12.41 -14.05
N LEU A 119 11.54 13.59 -13.89
CA LEU A 119 11.14 14.17 -12.63
C LEU A 119 9.62 14.33 -12.60
N THR A 120 8.94 13.23 -12.84
CA THR A 120 7.49 13.17 -12.90
C THR A 120 6.85 13.52 -11.55
N LYS A 121 5.55 13.78 -11.54
CA LYS A 121 4.80 13.93 -10.29
C LYS A 121 4.84 12.62 -9.49
N ALA A 122 4.85 11.47 -10.17
CA ALA A 122 4.90 10.16 -9.56
C ALA A 122 6.23 9.94 -8.82
N SER A 123 7.36 10.30 -9.43
CA SER A 123 8.67 10.17 -8.77
C SER A 123 8.82 11.09 -7.56
N ARG A 124 8.24 12.29 -7.60
CA ARG A 124 8.23 13.19 -6.43
C ARG A 124 7.37 12.64 -5.29
N TYR A 125 6.22 12.03 -5.62
CA TYR A 125 5.39 11.36 -4.66
C TYR A 125 6.14 10.18 -4.01
N ALA A 126 6.76 9.32 -4.82
CA ALA A 126 7.55 8.19 -4.36
C ALA A 126 8.67 8.61 -3.38
N LEU A 127 9.36 9.72 -3.69
CA LEU A 127 10.38 10.27 -2.79
C LEU A 127 9.77 10.76 -1.47
N ALA A 128 8.65 11.46 -1.51
CA ALA A 128 7.97 11.94 -0.31
C ALA A 128 7.52 10.79 0.61
N GLU A 129 6.98 9.70 0.02
CA GLU A 129 6.62 8.49 0.76
C GLU A 129 7.83 7.84 1.43
N ALA A 130 8.92 7.65 0.66
CA ALA A 130 10.15 7.10 1.21
C ALA A 130 10.67 7.91 2.39
N LEU A 131 10.74 9.25 2.25
CA LEU A 131 11.23 10.15 3.29
C LEU A 131 10.34 10.14 4.54
N SER A 132 9.02 10.10 4.36
CA SER A 132 8.06 10.03 5.46
C SER A 132 8.27 8.76 6.28
N ILE A 133 8.45 7.62 5.62
CA ILE A 133 8.71 6.35 6.30
C ILE A 133 10.09 6.37 7.00
N VAL A 134 11.13 6.85 6.33
CA VAL A 134 12.47 6.95 6.92
C VAL A 134 12.46 7.81 8.18
N GLU A 135 11.74 8.92 8.17
CA GLU A 135 11.61 9.80 9.33
C GLU A 135 10.82 9.13 10.46
N ALA A 136 9.72 8.44 10.15
CA ALA A 136 8.95 7.70 11.14
C ALA A 136 9.76 6.57 11.79
N LEU A 137 10.60 5.87 11.02
CA LEU A 137 11.51 4.85 11.55
C LEU A 137 12.56 5.46 12.49
N LYS A 138 13.19 6.58 12.10
CA LYS A 138 14.20 7.28 12.91
C LYS A 138 13.64 7.85 14.21
N THR A 139 12.40 8.27 14.19
CA THR A 139 11.73 8.88 15.37
C THR A 139 10.91 7.87 16.17
N ASN A 140 10.99 6.58 15.84
CA ASN A 140 10.22 5.50 16.46
C ASN A 140 8.69 5.75 16.41
N GLN A 141 8.20 6.29 15.30
CA GLN A 141 6.78 6.57 15.07
C GLN A 141 6.16 5.69 13.99
N VAL A 142 6.79 4.56 13.70
CA VAL A 142 6.36 3.62 12.64
C VAL A 142 4.95 3.08 12.87
N ASP A 143 4.51 2.95 14.11
CA ASP A 143 3.15 2.49 14.44
C ASP A 143 2.04 3.47 14.05
N LYS A 144 2.40 4.72 13.74
CA LYS A 144 1.48 5.71 13.20
C LYS A 144 1.26 5.58 11.69
N LEU A 145 2.13 4.82 11.02
CA LEU A 145 2.02 4.62 9.57
C LEU A 145 0.99 3.52 9.27
N PRO A 146 0.13 3.74 8.26
CA PRO A 146 -0.82 2.72 7.85
C PRO A 146 -0.09 1.54 7.20
N LEU A 147 -0.61 0.33 7.45
CA LEU A 147 -0.12 -0.87 6.77
C LEU A 147 -0.54 -0.95 5.30
N THR A 148 -1.51 -0.16 4.90
CA THR A 148 -1.99 -0.06 3.53
C THR A 148 -1.64 1.32 3.00
N ALA A 149 -0.94 1.39 1.87
CA ALA A 149 -0.73 2.66 1.19
C ALA A 149 -1.97 3.07 0.42
N ASP A 150 -2.29 4.36 0.47
CA ASP A 150 -3.22 4.92 -0.49
C ASP A 150 -2.58 4.97 -1.88
N ILE A 151 -3.40 4.79 -2.90
CA ILE A 151 -2.95 4.92 -4.28
C ILE A 151 -2.97 6.41 -4.63
N PRO A 152 -1.82 7.01 -5.01
CA PRO A 152 -1.72 8.43 -5.28
C PRO A 152 -2.50 8.87 -6.53
N PRO A 153 -2.86 10.15 -6.65
CA PRO A 153 -3.55 10.68 -7.84
C PRO A 153 -2.76 10.58 -9.15
N THR A 154 -1.47 10.24 -9.07
CA THR A 154 -0.61 9.96 -10.24
C THR A 154 -0.70 8.51 -10.71
N SER A 155 -1.47 7.70 -10.03
CA SER A 155 -1.64 6.27 -10.24
C SER A 155 -3.12 5.90 -10.18
N GLY A 156 -3.47 4.61 -10.29
CA GLY A 156 -4.84 4.12 -10.26
C GLY A 156 -4.97 2.73 -9.65
N LEU A 157 -6.17 2.19 -9.63
CA LEU A 157 -6.45 0.84 -9.16
C LEU A 157 -6.92 -0.02 -10.34
N GLN A 158 -5.98 -0.59 -11.10
CA GLN A 158 -6.29 -1.45 -12.26
C GLN A 158 -6.36 -2.93 -11.91
N ARG A 159 -5.62 -3.36 -10.88
CA ARG A 159 -5.48 -4.76 -10.48
C ARG A 159 -6.00 -5.00 -9.08
N PRO A 160 -7.34 -4.81 -8.86
CA PRO A 160 -7.95 -5.02 -7.54
C PRO A 160 -7.77 -6.46 -7.04
N ASP A 161 -7.58 -7.42 -7.93
CA ASP A 161 -7.30 -8.82 -7.63
C ASP A 161 -5.95 -9.00 -6.90
N LEU A 162 -4.88 -8.37 -7.40
CA LEU A 162 -3.56 -8.43 -6.77
C LEU A 162 -3.55 -7.71 -5.41
N TRP A 163 -4.20 -6.56 -5.33
CA TRP A 163 -4.37 -5.85 -4.06
C TRP A 163 -5.14 -6.70 -3.04
N ALA A 164 -6.23 -7.38 -3.45
CA ALA A 164 -6.97 -8.27 -2.56
C ALA A 164 -6.09 -9.39 -2.01
N SER A 165 -5.21 -9.95 -2.84
CA SER A 165 -4.24 -10.97 -2.42
C SER A 165 -3.26 -10.45 -1.37
N LEU A 166 -2.64 -9.28 -1.64
CA LEU A 166 -1.68 -8.66 -0.71
C LEU A 166 -2.33 -8.31 0.63
N LEU A 167 -3.54 -7.75 0.60
CA LEU A 167 -4.31 -7.44 1.80
C LEU A 167 -4.64 -8.70 2.60
N THR A 168 -4.99 -9.80 1.91
CA THR A 168 -5.27 -11.09 2.55
C THR A 168 -4.03 -11.67 3.20
N ILE A 169 -2.88 -11.67 2.51
CA ILE A 169 -1.61 -12.18 3.06
C ILE A 169 -1.26 -11.44 4.37
N LYS A 170 -1.46 -10.13 4.43
CA LYS A 170 -1.19 -9.33 5.65
C LYS A 170 -2.01 -9.76 6.87
N GLN A 171 -3.16 -10.43 6.65
CA GLN A 171 -4.03 -10.93 7.72
C GLN A 171 -3.71 -12.37 8.13
N THR A 172 -2.65 -12.96 7.62
CA THR A 172 -2.25 -14.34 7.89
C THR A 172 -0.88 -14.42 8.57
N PRO A 173 -0.57 -15.54 9.25
CA PRO A 173 0.77 -15.79 9.77
C PRO A 173 1.87 -15.76 8.70
N ALA A 174 1.51 -15.99 7.43
CA ALA A 174 2.43 -15.93 6.31
C ALA A 174 2.98 -14.52 6.03
N PHE A 175 2.39 -13.47 6.59
CA PHE A 175 2.88 -12.11 6.37
C PHE A 175 4.33 -11.95 6.86
N ALA A 176 4.69 -12.54 7.99
CA ALA A 176 6.04 -12.38 8.57
C ALA A 176 7.16 -12.83 7.62
N PRO A 177 7.14 -14.03 7.01
CA PRO A 177 8.15 -14.42 6.02
C PRO A 177 8.00 -13.70 4.67
N LEU A 178 6.81 -13.19 4.33
CA LEU A 178 6.51 -12.52 3.06
C LEU A 178 6.56 -10.99 3.13
N VAL A 179 6.97 -10.42 4.25
CA VAL A 179 6.91 -8.97 4.50
C VAL A 179 7.58 -8.15 3.40
N LYS A 180 8.75 -8.58 2.93
CA LYS A 180 9.46 -7.93 1.82
C LYS A 180 8.67 -8.02 0.51
N THR A 181 8.24 -9.22 0.15
CA THR A 181 7.51 -9.45 -1.10
C THR A 181 6.22 -8.63 -1.15
N VAL A 182 5.49 -8.54 -0.03
CA VAL A 182 4.26 -7.73 0.05
C VAL A 182 4.57 -6.24 -0.11
N ALA A 183 5.59 -5.72 0.59
CA ALA A 183 6.00 -4.32 0.50
C ALA A 183 6.44 -3.94 -0.93
N ASP A 184 7.30 -4.74 -1.53
CA ASP A 184 7.80 -4.54 -2.89
C ASP A 184 6.64 -4.60 -3.91
N SER A 185 5.70 -5.54 -3.74
CA SER A 185 4.56 -5.70 -4.65
C SER A 185 3.60 -4.52 -4.60
N GLU A 186 3.31 -3.96 -3.41
CA GLU A 186 2.45 -2.78 -3.29
C GLU A 186 3.03 -1.57 -4.01
N VAL A 187 4.30 -1.26 -3.76
CA VAL A 187 4.98 -0.15 -4.42
C VAL A 187 5.08 -0.38 -5.93
N LYS A 188 5.38 -1.61 -6.35
CA LYS A 188 5.49 -1.97 -7.77
C LYS A 188 4.15 -1.88 -8.49
N LEU A 189 3.02 -2.19 -7.82
CA LEU A 189 1.68 -1.97 -8.36
C LEU A 189 1.40 -0.49 -8.58
N ILE A 190 1.69 0.36 -7.58
CA ILE A 190 1.51 1.80 -7.70
C ILE A 190 2.38 2.35 -8.84
N TRP A 191 3.60 1.86 -8.96
CA TRP A 191 4.50 2.23 -10.05
C TRP A 191 3.95 1.79 -11.42
N ALA A 192 3.53 0.53 -11.56
CA ALA A 192 2.93 0.02 -12.80
C ALA A 192 1.76 0.88 -13.27
N GLU A 193 0.90 1.29 -12.33
CA GLU A 193 -0.24 2.16 -12.62
C GLU A 193 0.18 3.58 -12.99
N ALA A 194 1.21 4.13 -12.35
CA ALA A 194 1.74 5.43 -12.69
C ALA A 194 2.30 5.44 -14.13
N GLU A 195 3.08 4.41 -14.50
CA GLU A 195 3.56 4.20 -15.85
C GLU A 195 2.40 4.06 -16.86
N PHE A 196 1.35 3.33 -16.47
CA PHE A 196 0.15 3.23 -17.29
C PHE A 196 -0.50 4.60 -17.50
N CYS A 197 -0.58 5.41 -16.46
CA CYS A 197 -1.18 6.74 -16.50
C CYS A 197 -0.37 7.74 -17.36
N GLU A 198 0.95 7.63 -17.33
CA GLU A 198 1.84 8.54 -18.08
C GLU A 198 2.03 8.08 -19.54
N PHE A 199 2.31 6.80 -19.75
CA PHE A 199 2.78 6.26 -21.03
C PHE A 199 1.92 5.11 -21.57
N GLY A 200 0.93 4.63 -20.82
CA GLY A 200 0.03 3.56 -21.22
C GLY A 200 0.62 2.15 -21.05
N TRP A 201 -0.13 1.18 -21.58
CA TRP A 201 0.15 -0.25 -21.37
C TRP A 201 1.55 -0.71 -21.76
N ARG A 202 2.14 -0.09 -22.77
CA ARG A 202 3.45 -0.51 -23.28
C ARG A 202 4.54 -0.43 -22.21
N HIS A 203 4.54 0.61 -21.38
CA HIS A 203 5.53 0.85 -20.34
C HIS A 203 5.18 0.08 -19.06
N SER A 204 3.91 0.01 -18.71
CA SER A 204 3.46 -0.63 -17.46
C SER A 204 3.49 -2.16 -17.48
N ARG A 205 3.42 -2.80 -18.66
CA ARG A 205 3.27 -4.26 -18.80
C ARG A 205 4.30 -5.08 -18.05
N GLU A 206 5.56 -4.68 -18.11
CA GLU A 206 6.64 -5.43 -17.45
C GLU A 206 6.49 -5.39 -15.94
N HIS A 207 6.12 -4.24 -15.39
CA HIS A 207 5.86 -4.08 -13.96
C HIS A 207 4.70 -4.96 -13.52
N TYR A 208 3.59 -4.97 -14.25
CA TYR A 208 2.46 -5.86 -13.96
C TYR A 208 2.84 -7.32 -14.00
N ASN A 209 3.54 -7.77 -15.05
CA ASN A 209 3.98 -9.15 -15.16
C ASN A 209 4.92 -9.56 -14.01
N THR A 210 5.70 -8.62 -13.50
CA THR A 210 6.58 -8.85 -12.36
C THR A 210 5.75 -9.06 -11.08
N VAL A 211 4.79 -8.17 -10.82
CA VAL A 211 3.93 -8.28 -9.64
C VAL A 211 3.03 -9.50 -9.70
N ASP A 212 2.47 -9.85 -10.88
CA ASP A 212 1.70 -11.08 -11.06
C ASP A 212 2.46 -12.30 -10.56
N ARG A 213 3.74 -12.43 -10.94
CA ARG A 213 4.58 -13.55 -10.51
C ARG A 213 4.88 -13.50 -9.01
N TRP A 214 5.19 -12.31 -8.48
CA TRP A 214 5.49 -12.17 -7.05
C TRP A 214 4.28 -12.49 -6.18
N VAL A 215 3.11 -11.98 -6.53
CA VAL A 215 1.87 -12.21 -5.79
C VAL A 215 1.43 -13.67 -5.91
N ALA A 216 1.51 -14.29 -7.10
CA ALA A 216 1.19 -15.70 -7.26
C ALA A 216 2.10 -16.60 -6.38
N THR A 217 3.40 -16.31 -6.35
CA THR A 217 4.35 -17.02 -5.47
C THR A 217 4.04 -16.80 -4.00
N ALA A 218 3.73 -15.56 -3.62
CA ALA A 218 3.39 -15.22 -2.24
C ALA A 218 2.08 -15.90 -1.79
N GLU A 219 1.06 -15.98 -2.64
CA GLU A 219 -0.17 -16.73 -2.33
C GLU A 219 0.09 -18.23 -2.11
N LEU A 220 0.88 -18.85 -2.99
CA LEU A 220 1.25 -20.25 -2.82
C LEU A 220 2.02 -20.48 -1.51
N THR A 221 2.94 -19.59 -1.19
CA THR A 221 3.69 -19.64 0.07
C THR A 221 2.76 -19.45 1.27
N ALA A 222 1.83 -18.49 1.20
CA ALA A 222 0.86 -18.25 2.25
C ALA A 222 -0.03 -19.47 2.50
N LEU A 223 -0.54 -20.09 1.45
CA LEU A 223 -1.41 -21.26 1.53
C LEU A 223 -0.69 -22.52 2.05
N ASN A 224 0.64 -22.56 1.94
CA ASN A 224 1.48 -23.64 2.47
C ASN A 224 2.04 -23.32 3.88
N THR A 225 1.78 -22.12 4.40
CA THR A 225 2.22 -21.72 5.74
C THR A 225 1.34 -22.38 6.81
N SER A 226 1.96 -22.94 7.84
CA SER A 226 1.23 -23.51 8.97
C SER A 226 0.30 -22.49 9.63
N GLY A 227 -0.93 -22.91 9.94
CA GLY A 227 -1.96 -22.04 10.53
C GLY A 227 -2.75 -21.20 9.54
N VAL A 228 -2.50 -21.32 8.23
CA VAL A 228 -3.33 -20.70 7.19
C VAL A 228 -4.36 -21.69 6.68
N ASP A 229 -5.64 -21.41 6.97
CA ASP A 229 -6.76 -22.18 6.39
C ASP A 229 -7.07 -21.66 4.98
N LYS A 230 -7.05 -22.55 4.01
CA LYS A 230 -7.27 -22.23 2.60
C LYS A 230 -8.67 -21.66 2.32
N GLN A 231 -9.68 -22.18 3.01
CA GLN A 231 -11.06 -21.70 2.82
C GLN A 231 -11.21 -20.27 3.36
N SER A 232 -10.72 -20.02 4.57
CA SER A 232 -10.71 -18.69 5.18
C SER A 232 -9.89 -17.69 4.37
N PHE A 233 -8.73 -18.09 3.84
CA PHE A 233 -7.92 -17.26 2.96
C PHE A 233 -8.70 -16.82 1.72
N ASN A 234 -9.32 -17.77 1.01
CA ASN A 234 -10.08 -17.47 -0.20
C ASN A 234 -11.33 -16.64 0.08
N ALA A 235 -12.02 -16.89 1.21
CA ALA A 235 -13.18 -16.09 1.63
C ALA A 235 -12.76 -14.62 1.90
N LEU A 236 -11.66 -14.41 2.61
CA LEU A 236 -11.14 -13.07 2.91
C LEU A 236 -10.68 -12.35 1.64
N LYS A 237 -9.96 -13.02 0.75
CA LYS A 237 -9.57 -12.49 -0.55
C LYS A 237 -10.79 -12.03 -1.36
N THR A 238 -11.85 -12.83 -1.38
CA THR A 238 -13.10 -12.50 -2.06
C THR A 238 -13.75 -11.27 -1.46
N GLN A 239 -13.75 -11.12 -0.13
CA GLN A 239 -14.27 -9.93 0.55
C GLN A 239 -13.48 -8.67 0.18
N TYR A 240 -12.14 -8.72 0.18
CA TYR A 240 -11.32 -7.59 -0.24
C TYR A 240 -11.55 -7.25 -1.70
N LEU A 241 -11.61 -8.25 -2.57
CA LEU A 241 -11.88 -8.03 -3.99
C LEU A 241 -13.22 -7.34 -4.21
N ALA A 242 -14.27 -7.73 -3.48
CA ALA A 242 -15.58 -7.09 -3.57
C ALA A 242 -15.55 -5.61 -3.13
N ARG A 243 -14.72 -5.25 -2.15
CA ARG A 243 -14.54 -3.86 -1.71
C ARG A 243 -13.69 -3.02 -2.67
N LEU A 244 -12.73 -3.65 -3.32
CA LEU A 244 -11.79 -2.96 -4.23
C LEU A 244 -12.37 -2.76 -5.64
N LYS A 245 -13.19 -3.69 -6.13
CA LYS A 245 -13.77 -3.61 -7.47
C LYS A 245 -14.49 -2.28 -7.79
N PRO A 246 -15.28 -1.70 -6.89
CA PRO A 246 -15.93 -0.41 -7.13
C PRO A 246 -14.95 0.77 -7.24
N LEU A 247 -13.76 0.64 -6.64
CA LEU A 247 -12.69 1.64 -6.69
C LEU A 247 -11.84 1.50 -7.96
N ALA A 248 -11.89 0.32 -8.57
CA ALA A 248 -11.12 0.04 -9.78
C ALA A 248 -11.64 0.89 -10.94
N ALA A 249 -10.71 1.31 -11.76
CA ALA A 249 -11.02 2.03 -12.98
C ALA A 249 -11.86 1.19 -13.94
N THR A 250 -12.88 1.79 -14.50
CA THR A 250 -13.53 1.24 -15.68
C THR A 250 -12.54 1.28 -16.84
N LYS A 251 -12.43 0.17 -17.54
CA LYS A 251 -11.43 -0.07 -18.61
C LYS A 251 -11.20 1.18 -19.50
N ASN A 252 -9.92 1.54 -19.64
CA ASN A 252 -9.38 2.43 -20.66
C ASN A 252 -9.67 3.93 -20.55
N SER A 253 -10.02 4.47 -19.41
CA SER A 253 -10.19 5.92 -19.30
C SER A 253 -9.05 6.57 -18.50
N LYS A 254 -8.67 7.80 -18.89
CA LYS A 254 -7.80 8.66 -18.07
C LYS A 254 -8.36 8.91 -16.67
N GLU A 255 -9.64 8.62 -16.44
CA GLU A 255 -10.30 8.64 -15.14
C GLU A 255 -9.77 7.59 -14.18
N SER A 256 -9.08 6.57 -14.68
CA SER A 256 -8.41 5.56 -13.84
C SER A 256 -7.24 6.12 -13.03
N CYS A 257 -6.69 7.23 -13.46
CA CYS A 257 -5.49 7.86 -12.90
C CYS A 257 -5.84 8.96 -11.88
N ARG A 258 -6.74 8.65 -10.96
CA ARG A 258 -7.23 9.58 -9.92
C ARG A 258 -6.86 9.17 -8.50
N GLY A 259 -6.07 8.10 -8.38
CA GLY A 259 -5.81 7.49 -7.08
C GLY A 259 -6.98 6.71 -6.51
N ALA A 260 -6.76 6.11 -5.37
CA ALA A 260 -7.80 5.44 -4.59
C ALA A 260 -7.41 5.37 -3.11
N VAL A 261 -8.37 5.53 -2.23
CA VAL A 261 -8.23 5.24 -0.81
C VAL A 261 -8.55 3.77 -0.61
N LEU A 262 -7.56 3.00 -0.17
CA LEU A 262 -7.73 1.57 0.07
C LEU A 262 -8.41 1.32 1.42
N PRO A 263 -9.15 0.20 1.57
CA PRO A 263 -9.75 -0.18 2.84
C PRO A 263 -8.69 -0.26 3.94
N TYR A 264 -8.97 0.37 5.08
CA TYR A 264 -8.11 0.24 6.27
C TYR A 264 -8.06 -1.23 6.71
N ILE A 265 -6.87 -1.70 7.04
CA ILE A 265 -6.62 -3.02 7.59
C ILE A 265 -5.97 -2.86 8.95
N GLU A 266 -6.64 -3.38 9.96
CA GLU A 266 -5.97 -3.66 11.22
C GLU A 266 -5.19 -4.97 11.05
N LEU A 267 -3.92 -4.98 11.46
CA LEU A 267 -3.25 -6.26 11.64
C LEU A 267 -4.07 -7.06 12.66
N PRO A 268 -4.27 -8.37 12.41
CA PRO A 268 -4.77 -9.23 13.47
C PRO A 268 -3.84 -8.98 14.67
N LYS A 269 -4.42 -8.70 15.82
CA LYS A 269 -3.70 -8.75 17.09
C LYS A 269 -3.27 -10.21 17.26
N VAL A 270 -2.25 -10.60 16.52
CA VAL A 270 -1.55 -11.85 16.80
C VAL A 270 -1.08 -11.64 18.21
N GLY A 271 -1.71 -12.35 19.16
CA GLY A 271 -1.18 -12.43 20.49
C GLY A 271 0.28 -12.74 20.31
N MET A 272 1.11 -11.75 20.60
CA MET A 272 2.54 -11.98 20.70
C MET A 272 2.65 -13.02 21.82
N ALA A 273 2.68 -14.30 21.41
CA ALA A 273 3.30 -15.29 22.26
C ALA A 273 4.72 -14.75 22.44
N GLU A 274 4.97 -14.09 23.56
CA GLU A 274 6.31 -13.79 23.98
C GLU A 274 7.11 -15.06 23.71
N PRO A 275 8.26 -14.99 23.02
CA PRO A 275 9.13 -16.14 22.90
C PRO A 275 9.41 -16.57 24.34
N SER A 276 8.81 -17.69 24.73
CA SER A 276 9.08 -18.30 26.03
C SER A 276 10.60 -18.36 26.15
N PRO A 277 11.21 -17.82 27.21
CA PRO A 277 12.65 -17.84 27.35
C PRO A 277 13.05 -19.30 27.30
N GLN A 278 13.52 -19.75 26.14
CA GLN A 278 14.17 -21.06 26.05
C GLN A 278 15.41 -20.95 26.87
N THR A 279 15.34 -21.51 28.08
CA THR A 279 16.50 -21.75 28.95
C THR A 279 17.45 -22.62 28.14
N LEU A 280 18.44 -21.98 27.51
CA LEU A 280 19.55 -22.66 26.85
C LEU A 280 20.31 -23.43 27.96
N THR A 281 19.92 -24.67 28.22
CA THR A 281 20.74 -25.59 28.95
C THR A 281 21.91 -25.94 28.06
N LEU A 282 23.03 -25.26 28.30
CA LEU A 282 24.32 -25.65 27.71
C LEU A 282 24.63 -27.10 28.14
N PRO A 283 25.01 -27.98 27.21
CA PRO A 283 25.44 -29.32 27.56
C PRO A 283 26.71 -29.21 28.44
N VAL A 284 26.63 -29.76 29.64
CA VAL A 284 27.78 -29.91 30.52
C VAL A 284 28.75 -30.88 29.83
N VAL A 285 29.87 -30.35 29.34
CA VAL A 285 30.95 -31.19 28.84
C VAL A 285 31.62 -31.86 30.04
N PRO A 286 31.66 -33.21 30.13
CA PRO A 286 32.36 -33.87 31.21
C PRO A 286 33.88 -33.59 31.10
N VAL A 287 34.45 -33.04 32.16
CA VAL A 287 35.89 -32.86 32.29
C VAL A 287 36.48 -34.25 32.45
N ALA A 288 37.29 -34.68 31.47
CA ALA A 288 38.05 -35.90 31.57
C ALA A 288 39.13 -35.74 32.67
N SER A 289 39.02 -36.53 33.76
CA SER A 289 40.02 -36.61 34.77
C SER A 289 41.21 -37.36 34.18
N SER A 290 42.36 -36.69 34.07
CA SER A 290 43.65 -37.30 33.77
C SER A 290 44.22 -37.89 35.06
N HIS A 291 44.35 -39.19 35.10
CA HIS A 291 45.25 -39.90 36.01
C HIS A 291 46.58 -40.17 35.30
#